data_9b9ccb6a2c7fbd587d82ef5e7c2e4ef2
#
_entry.id   9b9ccb6a2c7fbd587d82ef5e7c2e4ef2
#
_cell.length_a   1.000
_cell.length_b   1.000
_cell.length_c   1.000
_cell.angle_alpha   90.00
_cell.angle_beta   90.00
_cell.angle_gamma   90.00
#
_symmetry.space_group_name_H-M   'P 1'
#
loop_
_entity.id
_entity.type
_entity.pdbx_description
1 polymer ?
#
loop_
_entity_poly.entity_id
_entity_poly.type
_entity_poly.pdbx_seq_one_letter_code
_entity_poly.pdbx_strand_id
1 'polypeptide(L)'
;NRTPGSLGVFGFSFLEQNMDTVKAETIDGVAPSVATIADGSYPLARSLYIYVKKAHIGVTPGLEQFVQEFMSEGAAGRGGYLQDRGLVPLVADELAAERAKASAMTSINARVRP
;
A
#
# COMPACT_ATOMS: atom_id res chain seq x y z
N ASN A 1 10.10 17.45 -16.80
CA ASN A 1 11.42 17.90 -16.31
C ASN A 1 11.80 19.22 -16.97
N ARG A 2 11.40 20.35 -16.36
CA ARG A 2 11.72 21.68 -16.88
C ARG A 2 12.99 22.27 -16.26
N THR A 3 13.43 21.72 -15.12
CA THR A 3 14.59 22.26 -14.36
C THR A 3 15.53 21.11 -13.99
N PRO A 4 16.65 20.96 -14.69
CA PRO A 4 17.67 19.97 -14.33
C PRO A 4 18.17 20.18 -12.89
N GLY A 5 18.39 19.10 -12.15
CA GLY A 5 18.85 19.13 -10.76
C GLY A 5 17.78 19.44 -9.72
N SER A 6 16.51 19.57 -10.13
CA SER A 6 15.40 19.70 -9.17
C SER A 6 15.06 18.35 -8.51
N LEU A 7 14.60 18.42 -7.25
CA LEU A 7 14.09 17.28 -6.51
C LEU A 7 12.56 17.32 -6.50
N GLY A 8 11.94 16.15 -6.59
CA GLY A 8 10.49 16.00 -6.49
C GLY A 8 10.14 14.83 -5.57
N VAL A 9 8.96 14.90 -4.95
CA VAL A 9 8.40 13.83 -4.13
C VAL A 9 7.13 13.32 -4.81
N PHE A 10 7.10 12.03 -5.11
CA PHE A 10 5.95 11.38 -5.75
C PHE A 10 5.89 9.90 -5.40
N GLY A 11 4.78 9.23 -5.71
CA GLY A 11 4.59 7.83 -5.42
C GLY A 11 5.54 6.91 -6.19
N PHE A 12 5.86 5.77 -5.61
CA PHE A 12 6.76 4.78 -6.22
C PHE A 12 6.25 4.28 -7.58
N SER A 13 4.93 4.12 -7.75
CA SER A 13 4.33 3.75 -9.03
C SER A 13 4.64 4.74 -10.16
N PHE A 14 4.71 6.04 -9.85
CA PHE A 14 5.12 7.04 -10.82
C PHE A 14 6.60 6.88 -11.20
N LEU A 15 7.45 6.60 -10.22
CA LEU A 15 8.88 6.34 -10.46
C LEU A 15 9.07 5.14 -11.40
N GLU A 16 8.40 4.02 -11.13
CA GLU A 16 8.51 2.81 -11.98
C GLU A 16 8.14 3.07 -13.45
N GLN A 17 7.16 3.92 -13.68
CA GLN A 17 6.69 4.25 -15.02
C GLN A 17 7.55 5.31 -15.74
N ASN A 18 8.48 5.97 -15.05
CA ASN A 18 9.27 7.08 -15.58
C ASN A 18 10.77 6.97 -15.28
N MET A 19 11.29 5.76 -15.10
CA MET A 19 12.70 5.53 -14.76
C MET A 19 13.68 5.98 -15.86
N ASP A 20 13.18 6.19 -17.06
CA ASP A 20 13.94 6.74 -18.19
C ASP A 20 14.17 8.26 -18.10
N THR A 21 13.33 8.97 -17.35
CA THR A 21 13.32 10.44 -17.25
C THR A 21 13.61 10.98 -15.86
N VAL A 22 13.45 10.15 -14.83
CA VAL A 22 13.71 10.52 -13.42
C VAL A 22 14.61 9.49 -12.75
N LYS A 23 15.50 9.97 -11.90
CA LYS A 23 16.39 9.12 -11.10
C LYS A 23 15.88 9.05 -9.67
N ALA A 24 15.80 7.84 -9.15
CA ALA A 24 15.52 7.64 -7.73
C ALA A 24 16.73 8.00 -6.88
N GLU A 25 16.50 8.69 -5.79
CA GLU A 25 17.55 8.96 -4.80
C GLU A 25 17.45 7.97 -3.63
N THR A 26 18.62 7.65 -3.09
CA THR A 26 18.71 6.83 -1.88
C THR A 26 18.47 7.69 -0.64
N ILE A 27 17.79 7.12 0.35
CA ILE A 27 17.61 7.71 1.67
C ILE A 27 18.32 6.81 2.69
N ASP A 28 19.23 7.37 3.46
CA ASP A 28 20.07 6.63 4.41
C ASP A 28 20.79 5.42 3.77
N GLY A 29 21.20 5.59 2.50
CA GLY A 29 21.88 4.54 1.74
C GLY A 29 20.96 3.46 1.15
N VAL A 30 19.65 3.54 1.37
CA VAL A 30 18.66 2.59 0.85
C VAL A 30 17.97 3.15 -0.39
N ALA A 31 18.02 2.41 -1.49
CA ALA A 31 17.29 2.75 -2.71
C ALA A 31 15.85 2.29 -2.64
N PRO A 32 14.89 3.07 -3.20
CA PRO A 32 13.49 2.63 -3.29
C PRO A 32 13.37 1.47 -4.29
N SER A 33 12.79 0.38 -3.83
CA SER A 33 12.45 -0.79 -4.64
C SER A 33 11.23 -1.48 -4.04
N VAL A 34 10.57 -2.36 -4.79
CA VAL A 34 9.46 -3.16 -4.28
C VAL A 34 9.86 -3.89 -3.00
N ALA A 35 11.07 -4.46 -2.96
CA ALA A 35 11.56 -5.19 -1.81
C ALA A 35 11.79 -4.29 -0.59
N THR A 36 12.54 -3.18 -0.75
CA THR A 36 12.86 -2.27 0.36
C THR A 36 11.66 -1.48 0.89
N ILE A 37 10.64 -1.29 0.05
CA ILE A 37 9.37 -0.70 0.47
C ILE A 37 8.52 -1.73 1.21
N ALA A 38 8.43 -2.97 0.71
CA ALA A 38 7.64 -4.03 1.32
C ALA A 38 8.18 -4.47 2.69
N ASP A 39 9.50 -4.51 2.86
CA ASP A 39 10.14 -4.90 4.13
C ASP A 39 10.33 -3.72 5.11
N GLY A 40 9.97 -2.50 4.70
CA GLY A 40 10.07 -1.30 5.52
C GLY A 40 11.49 -0.75 5.69
N SER A 41 12.49 -1.26 4.97
CA SER A 41 13.86 -0.76 5.04
C SER A 41 14.05 0.59 4.36
N TYR A 42 13.19 0.96 3.40
CA TYR A 42 13.19 2.29 2.82
C TYR A 42 12.49 3.28 3.75
N PRO A 43 13.19 4.31 4.29
CA PRO A 43 12.67 5.12 5.41
C PRO A 43 11.42 5.94 5.11
N LEU A 44 11.17 6.25 3.84
CA LEU A 44 9.99 7.04 3.42
C LEU A 44 8.80 6.15 3.02
N ALA A 45 8.92 4.84 3.14
CA ALA A 45 7.81 3.92 2.91
C ALA A 45 6.77 4.02 4.03
N ARG A 46 5.50 3.94 3.69
CA ARG A 46 4.40 3.86 4.64
C ARG A 46 3.24 3.10 4.04
N SER A 47 2.48 2.45 4.92
CA SER A 47 1.32 1.66 4.53
C SER A 47 0.16 2.52 4.02
N LEU A 48 -0.56 2.00 3.05
CA LEU A 48 -1.86 2.50 2.64
C LEU A 48 -2.94 1.85 3.50
N TYR A 49 -3.90 2.63 3.99
CA TYR A 49 -4.96 2.15 4.86
C TYR A 49 -6.33 2.33 4.21
N ILE A 50 -7.21 1.37 4.41
CA ILE A 50 -8.65 1.54 4.17
C ILE A 50 -9.38 1.64 5.50
N TYR A 51 -10.35 2.54 5.57
CA TYR A 51 -11.18 2.76 6.76
C TYR A 51 -12.62 2.39 6.45
N VAL A 52 -13.15 1.46 7.24
CA VAL A 52 -14.52 0.97 7.10
C VAL A 52 -15.32 1.34 8.34
N LYS A 53 -16.45 2.03 8.15
CA LYS A 53 -17.35 2.34 9.25
C LYS A 53 -18.14 1.10 9.63
N LYS A 54 -17.83 0.53 10.80
CA LYS A 54 -18.43 -0.73 11.27
C LYS A 54 -19.97 -0.70 11.31
N ALA A 55 -20.54 0.45 11.65
CA ALA A 55 -22.00 0.62 11.68
C ALA A 55 -22.68 0.49 10.29
N HIS A 56 -21.92 0.53 9.21
CA HIS A 56 -22.44 0.35 7.85
C HIS A 56 -22.37 -1.10 7.35
N ILE A 57 -21.73 -1.99 8.12
CA ILE A 57 -21.67 -3.41 7.80
C ILE A 57 -23.08 -4.00 7.95
N GLY A 58 -23.53 -4.74 6.94
CA GLY A 58 -24.89 -5.26 6.87
C GLY A 58 -25.96 -4.24 6.47
N VAL A 59 -25.60 -2.94 6.42
CA VAL A 59 -26.51 -1.86 5.98
C VAL A 59 -26.21 -1.44 4.54
N THR A 60 -24.92 -1.24 4.24
CA THR A 60 -24.48 -0.90 2.87
C THR A 60 -24.26 -2.18 2.08
N PRO A 61 -25.06 -2.42 1.03
CA PRO A 61 -24.91 -3.63 0.21
C PRO A 61 -23.51 -3.73 -0.40
N GLY A 62 -22.88 -4.91 -0.31
CA GLY A 62 -21.59 -5.19 -0.92
C GLY A 62 -20.37 -4.69 -0.15
N LEU A 63 -20.54 -4.01 1.00
CA LEU A 63 -19.41 -3.46 1.75
C LEU A 63 -18.44 -4.54 2.25
N GLU A 64 -18.94 -5.61 2.82
CA GLU A 64 -18.13 -6.74 3.30
C GLU A 64 -17.41 -7.42 2.15
N GLN A 65 -18.12 -7.68 1.06
CA GLN A 65 -17.59 -8.30 -0.15
C GLN A 65 -16.48 -7.43 -0.77
N PHE A 66 -16.66 -6.11 -0.79
CA PHE A 66 -15.63 -5.18 -1.25
C PHE A 66 -14.35 -5.27 -0.41
N VAL A 67 -14.49 -5.27 0.93
CA VAL A 67 -13.33 -5.38 1.83
C VAL A 67 -12.63 -6.73 1.66
N GLN A 68 -13.39 -7.82 1.56
CA GLN A 68 -12.84 -9.15 1.33
C GLN A 68 -12.09 -9.25 0.01
N GLU A 69 -12.68 -8.72 -1.07
CA GLU A 69 -12.02 -8.69 -2.38
C GLU A 69 -10.76 -7.83 -2.36
N PHE A 70 -10.82 -6.64 -1.77
CA PHE A 70 -9.67 -5.75 -1.67
C PHE A 70 -8.48 -6.42 -0.94
N MET A 71 -8.76 -7.22 0.08
CA MET A 71 -7.75 -7.94 0.88
C MET A 71 -7.41 -9.33 0.32
N SER A 72 -7.99 -9.73 -0.81
CA SER A 72 -7.71 -11.03 -1.43
C SER A 72 -6.31 -11.10 -2.03
N GLU A 73 -5.80 -12.33 -2.21
CA GLU A 73 -4.53 -12.56 -2.93
C GLU A 73 -4.59 -12.05 -4.37
N GLY A 74 -5.73 -12.21 -5.04
CA GLY A 74 -5.93 -11.74 -6.41
C GLY A 74 -5.89 -10.23 -6.54
N ALA A 75 -6.22 -9.48 -5.49
CA ALA A 75 -6.18 -8.03 -5.46
C ALA A 75 -4.88 -7.50 -4.82
N ALA A 76 -4.69 -7.72 -3.52
CA ALA A 76 -3.62 -7.12 -2.73
C ALA A 76 -2.38 -8.01 -2.59
N GLY A 77 -2.45 -9.26 -3.04
CA GLY A 77 -1.33 -10.19 -3.00
C GLY A 77 -0.27 -9.91 -4.07
N ARG A 78 0.81 -10.65 -3.97
CA ARG A 78 1.90 -10.57 -4.95
C ARG A 78 1.42 -11.08 -6.31
N GLY A 79 1.54 -10.24 -7.35
CA GLY A 79 0.97 -10.50 -8.67
C GLY A 79 -0.53 -10.20 -8.78
N GLY A 80 -1.14 -9.62 -7.75
CA GLY A 80 -2.53 -9.17 -7.78
C GLY A 80 -2.72 -7.91 -8.62
N TYR A 81 -3.95 -7.66 -9.07
CA TYR A 81 -4.24 -6.56 -9.97
C TYR A 81 -4.02 -5.16 -9.37
N LEU A 82 -3.96 -5.03 -8.03
CA LEU A 82 -3.59 -3.75 -7.40
C LEU A 82 -2.09 -3.46 -7.56
N GLN A 83 -1.25 -4.49 -7.64
CA GLN A 83 0.17 -4.31 -7.95
C GLN A 83 0.36 -3.72 -9.34
N ASP A 84 -0.42 -4.14 -10.34
CA ASP A 84 -0.40 -3.58 -11.69
C ASP A 84 -0.80 -2.09 -11.71
N ARG A 85 -1.47 -1.63 -10.66
CA ARG A 85 -1.85 -0.22 -10.46
C ARG A 85 -0.91 0.54 -9.53
N GLY A 86 0.23 -0.06 -9.17
CA GLY A 86 1.29 0.56 -8.40
C GLY A 86 1.22 0.38 -6.89
N LEU A 87 0.36 -0.53 -6.39
CA LEU A 87 0.42 -0.96 -5.01
C LEU A 87 1.66 -1.83 -4.81
N VAL A 88 2.46 -1.53 -3.79
CA VAL A 88 3.50 -2.45 -3.32
C VAL A 88 2.83 -3.42 -2.33
N PRO A 89 2.74 -4.73 -2.65
CA PRO A 89 2.06 -5.68 -1.79
C PRO A 89 2.83 -5.88 -0.48
N LEU A 90 2.07 -6.10 0.60
CA LEU A 90 2.62 -6.52 1.89
C LEU A 90 3.34 -7.87 1.76
N VAL A 91 4.26 -8.16 2.67
CA VAL A 91 4.80 -9.52 2.81
C VAL A 91 3.67 -10.49 3.21
N ALA A 92 3.82 -11.76 2.84
CA ALA A 92 2.71 -12.74 2.92
C ALA A 92 2.09 -12.84 4.33
N ASP A 93 2.93 -12.87 5.36
CA ASP A 93 2.47 -12.99 6.75
C ASP A 93 1.69 -11.76 7.22
N GLU A 94 2.14 -10.56 6.83
CA GLU A 94 1.44 -9.32 7.13
C GLU A 94 0.10 -9.23 6.39
N LEU A 95 0.07 -9.61 5.11
CA LEU A 95 -1.16 -9.65 4.33
C LEU A 95 -2.17 -10.63 4.94
N ALA A 96 -1.71 -11.81 5.38
CA ALA A 96 -2.56 -12.79 6.05
C ALA A 96 -3.13 -12.23 7.38
N ALA A 97 -2.31 -11.54 8.17
CA ALA A 97 -2.74 -10.92 9.42
C ALA A 97 -3.77 -9.81 9.18
N GLU A 98 -3.54 -8.93 8.21
CA GLU A 98 -4.48 -7.85 7.86
C GLU A 98 -5.78 -8.40 7.26
N ARG A 99 -5.72 -9.47 6.48
CA ARG A 99 -6.90 -10.18 5.98
C ARG A 99 -7.73 -10.76 7.11
N ALA A 100 -7.10 -11.36 8.11
CA ALA A 100 -7.79 -11.87 9.29
C ALA A 100 -8.51 -10.76 10.07
N LYS A 101 -7.86 -9.61 10.26
CA LYS A 101 -8.47 -8.42 10.88
C LYS A 101 -9.66 -7.89 10.06
N ALA A 102 -9.52 -7.83 8.76
CA ALA A 102 -10.59 -7.39 7.85
C ALA A 102 -11.79 -8.35 7.87
N SER A 103 -11.56 -9.66 7.86
CA SER A 103 -12.62 -10.67 7.96
C SER A 103 -13.33 -10.65 9.31
N ALA A 104 -12.60 -10.43 10.39
CA ALA A 104 -13.18 -10.30 11.73
C ALA A 104 -13.82 -8.94 12.00
N MET A 105 -13.67 -7.97 11.08
CA MET A 105 -14.12 -6.59 11.25
C MET A 105 -13.68 -5.98 12.59
N THR A 106 -12.41 -6.22 12.94
CA THR A 106 -11.82 -5.77 14.20
C THR A 106 -11.75 -4.25 14.23
N SER A 107 -12.38 -3.64 15.23
CA SER A 107 -12.36 -2.18 15.38
C SER A 107 -10.99 -1.71 15.89
N ILE A 108 -10.49 -0.63 15.31
CA ILE A 108 -9.34 0.09 15.86
C ILE A 108 -9.79 1.02 17.00
N ASN A 109 -8.98 1.12 18.04
CA ASN A 109 -9.19 2.14 19.06
C ASN A 109 -8.86 3.52 18.48
N ALA A 110 -9.76 4.49 18.64
CA ALA A 110 -9.61 5.87 18.16
C ALA A 110 -8.36 6.62 18.70
N ARG A 111 -7.61 5.99 19.61
CA ARG A 111 -6.36 6.54 20.16
C ARG A 111 -5.10 6.19 19.39
N VAL A 112 -5.18 5.31 18.40
CA VAL A 112 -4.04 5.06 17.50
C VAL A 112 -4.01 6.20 16.50
N ARG A 113 -3.34 7.28 16.87
CA ARG A 113 -2.91 8.28 15.89
C ARG A 113 -1.82 7.65 15.04
N PRO A 114 -1.88 7.80 13.71
CA PRO A 114 -0.79 7.42 12.85
C PRO A 114 0.48 8.21 13.16
#